data_bb92bf1fc2bc0c2e64be59a6eff56d01
#
_entry.id   bb92bf1fc2bc0c2e64be59a6eff56d01
#
_cell.length_a   1.000
_cell.length_b   1.000
_cell.length_c   1.000
_cell.angle_alpha   90.00
_cell.angle_beta   90.00
_cell.angle_gamma   90.00
#
_symmetry.space_group_name_H-M   'P 1'
#
loop_
_entity.id
_entity.type
_entity.pdbx_description
1 polymer ?
#
loop_
_entity_poly.entity_id
_entity_poly.type
_entity_poly.pdbx_seq_one_letter_code
_entity_poly.pdbx_strand_id
1 'polypeptide(L)'
;MRLLIFGAGVLGTFYAVKLLAGGHDVTILARGGRAAQIRVDGLVVQEYRRSCLRVRIRVIETMAADQAYDHVLVLVRNDQVESVLPSLAANKATPSFVFMFNNLAGPQRLVDVLGRKRVLLGFPGAAGERAVDGSVVATVLPALIQKTTVGELDGRSTPRVRGLTTGPKTSRLTISSSWRAPATTVGS
;
A
#
# COMPACT_ATOMS: atom_id res chain seq x y z
N MET A 1 7.25 12.29 -2.92
CA MET A 1 6.55 12.06 -1.64
C MET A 1 7.35 11.07 -0.83
N ARG A 2 7.27 11.16 0.49
CA ARG A 2 7.85 10.22 1.44
C ARG A 2 6.78 9.20 1.85
N LEU A 3 6.98 7.94 1.45
CA LEU A 3 5.99 6.88 1.58
C LEU A 3 6.51 5.74 2.46
N LEU A 4 5.65 5.18 3.29
CA LEU A 4 5.90 3.92 3.98
C LEU A 4 5.00 2.83 3.40
N ILE A 5 5.60 1.74 2.97
CA ILE A 5 4.90 0.49 2.66
C ILE A 5 4.86 -0.35 3.93
N PHE A 6 3.70 -0.44 4.56
CA PHE A 6 3.50 -1.23 5.76
C PHE A 6 3.07 -2.65 5.39
N GLY A 7 4.05 -3.55 5.37
CA GLY A 7 3.90 -4.95 4.96
C GLY A 7 4.71 -5.29 3.71
N ALA A 8 5.64 -6.23 3.84
CA ALA A 8 6.56 -6.68 2.78
C ALA A 8 6.09 -8.01 2.13
N GLY A 9 4.78 -8.16 1.98
CA GLY A 9 4.16 -9.24 1.23
C GLY A 9 4.34 -9.08 -0.28
N VAL A 10 3.57 -9.83 -1.06
CA VAL A 10 3.58 -9.79 -2.53
C VAL A 10 3.25 -8.39 -3.02
N LEU A 11 2.08 -7.87 -2.64
CA LEU A 11 1.63 -6.55 -3.06
C LEU A 11 2.52 -5.43 -2.51
N GLY A 12 2.95 -5.52 -1.23
CA GLY A 12 3.85 -4.53 -0.64
C GLY A 12 5.18 -4.43 -1.38
N THR A 13 5.78 -5.57 -1.73
CA THR A 13 7.00 -5.63 -2.54
C THR A 13 6.77 -5.00 -3.92
N PHE A 14 5.68 -5.36 -4.59
CA PHE A 14 5.34 -4.84 -5.91
C PHE A 14 5.14 -3.32 -5.88
N TYR A 15 4.29 -2.80 -4.98
CA TYR A 15 4.04 -1.36 -4.88
C TYR A 15 5.28 -0.57 -4.47
N ALA A 16 6.11 -1.11 -3.57
CA ALA A 16 7.37 -0.46 -3.19
C ALA A 16 8.28 -0.24 -4.41
N VAL A 17 8.47 -1.27 -5.22
CA VAL A 17 9.30 -1.17 -6.45
C VAL A 17 8.71 -0.18 -7.44
N LYS A 18 7.39 -0.20 -7.65
CA LYS A 18 6.71 0.71 -8.59
C LYS A 18 6.78 2.18 -8.14
N LEU A 19 6.58 2.44 -6.86
CA LEU A 19 6.62 3.79 -6.31
C LEU A 19 8.05 4.35 -6.27
N LEU A 20 9.06 3.50 -5.99
CA LEU A 20 10.46 3.89 -6.15
C LEU A 20 10.79 4.26 -7.60
N ALA A 21 10.36 3.43 -8.56
CA ALA A 21 10.54 3.72 -9.98
C ALA A 21 9.78 4.99 -10.41
N GLY A 22 8.73 5.36 -9.68
CA GLY A 22 7.99 6.61 -9.82
C GLY A 22 8.67 7.82 -9.18
N GLY A 23 9.87 7.68 -8.63
CA GLY A 23 10.65 8.79 -8.04
C GLY A 23 10.19 9.20 -6.63
N HIS A 24 9.47 8.31 -5.91
CA HIS A 24 9.12 8.55 -4.52
C HIS A 24 10.22 8.08 -3.56
N ASP A 25 10.34 8.74 -2.40
CA ASP A 25 11.14 8.26 -1.26
C ASP A 25 10.34 7.19 -0.53
N VAL A 26 10.70 5.92 -0.74
CA VAL A 26 9.94 4.77 -0.24
C VAL A 26 10.74 4.02 0.81
N THR A 27 10.13 3.83 1.97
CA THR A 27 10.58 2.93 3.03
C THR A 27 9.64 1.73 3.09
N ILE A 28 10.15 0.54 3.37
CA ILE A 28 9.31 -0.65 3.58
C ILE A 28 9.43 -1.15 5.02
N LEU A 29 8.29 -1.50 5.62
CA LEU A 29 8.25 -2.16 6.92
C LEU A 29 8.15 -3.66 6.70
N ALA A 30 9.19 -4.36 7.14
CA ALA A 30 9.28 -5.82 7.12
C ALA A 30 9.85 -6.31 8.46
N ARG A 31 9.54 -7.52 8.88
CA ARG A 31 9.99 -8.08 10.16
C ARG A 31 10.76 -9.38 9.97
N GLY A 32 11.63 -9.68 10.94
CA GLY A 32 12.33 -10.95 11.04
C GLY A 32 13.09 -11.35 9.76
N GLY A 33 12.99 -12.60 9.36
CA GLY A 33 13.69 -13.14 8.18
C GLY A 33 13.42 -12.38 6.90
N ARG A 34 12.21 -11.81 6.71
CA ARG A 34 11.90 -11.00 5.52
C ARG A 34 12.66 -9.67 5.53
N ALA A 35 12.81 -9.04 6.69
CA ALA A 35 13.60 -7.82 6.81
C ALA A 35 15.08 -8.09 6.51
N ALA A 36 15.64 -9.17 7.06
CA ALA A 36 17.01 -9.58 6.80
C ALA A 36 17.24 -9.86 5.32
N GLN A 37 16.37 -10.64 4.69
CA GLN A 37 16.45 -10.94 3.25
C GLN A 37 16.43 -9.68 2.40
N ILE A 38 15.50 -8.74 2.64
CA ILE A 38 15.41 -7.51 1.84
C ILE A 38 16.65 -6.63 2.02
N ARG A 39 17.26 -6.61 3.21
CA ARG A 39 18.51 -5.86 3.44
C ARG A 39 19.67 -6.42 2.62
N VAL A 40 19.76 -7.74 2.47
CA VAL A 40 20.80 -8.42 1.71
C VAL A 40 20.52 -8.35 0.22
N ASP A 41 19.35 -8.82 -0.22
CA ASP A 41 19.04 -9.07 -1.62
C ASP A 41 18.36 -7.89 -2.32
N GLY A 42 17.79 -6.95 -1.54
CA GLY A 42 16.86 -5.95 -2.05
C GLY A 42 15.46 -6.53 -2.29
N LEU A 43 14.59 -5.73 -2.89
CA LEU A 43 13.32 -6.21 -3.40
C LEU A 43 13.48 -6.71 -4.83
N VAL A 44 13.01 -7.91 -5.08
CA VAL A 44 13.06 -8.54 -6.41
C VAL A 44 11.64 -8.76 -6.90
N VAL A 45 11.29 -8.16 -8.04
CA VAL A 45 9.99 -8.29 -8.69
C VAL A 45 10.18 -8.74 -10.12
N GLN A 46 9.63 -9.90 -10.46
CA GLN A 46 9.49 -10.40 -11.81
C GLN A 46 8.08 -10.03 -12.30
N GLU A 47 7.97 -9.13 -13.25
CA GLU A 47 6.71 -8.88 -13.92
C GLU A 47 6.47 -9.90 -15.03
N TYR A 48 5.24 -10.40 -15.11
CA TYR A 48 4.88 -11.38 -16.14
C TYR A 48 5.25 -10.88 -17.54
N ARG A 49 6.06 -11.66 -18.27
CA ARG A 49 6.59 -11.35 -19.61
C ARG A 49 7.44 -10.06 -19.69
N ARG A 50 8.04 -9.63 -18.58
CA ARG A 50 8.92 -8.47 -18.51
C ARG A 50 10.21 -8.78 -17.78
N SER A 51 11.10 -7.78 -17.70
CA SER A 51 12.37 -7.89 -16.99
C SER A 51 12.17 -8.03 -15.49
N CYS A 52 13.08 -8.76 -14.85
CA CYS A 52 13.22 -8.79 -13.41
C CYS A 52 13.78 -7.45 -12.91
N LEU A 53 13.12 -6.86 -11.94
CA LEU A 53 13.54 -5.63 -11.28
C LEU A 53 14.10 -5.97 -9.91
N ARG A 54 15.33 -5.53 -9.64
CA ARG A 54 15.93 -5.61 -8.31
C ARG A 54 16.24 -4.20 -7.83
N VAL A 55 15.73 -3.84 -6.65
CA VAL A 55 15.93 -2.50 -6.08
C VAL A 55 16.37 -2.58 -4.62
N ARG A 56 17.29 -1.70 -4.23
CA ARG A 56 17.64 -1.46 -2.82
C ARG A 56 16.61 -0.49 -2.24
N ILE A 57 16.23 -0.73 -0.99
CA ILE A 57 15.22 0.08 -0.29
C ILE A 57 15.56 0.18 1.18
N ARG A 58 15.16 1.28 1.82
CA ARG A 58 15.22 1.42 3.28
C ARG A 58 14.23 0.45 3.92
N VAL A 59 14.72 -0.38 4.85
CA VAL A 59 13.91 -1.35 5.61
C VAL A 59 13.86 -0.94 7.06
N ILE A 60 12.66 -0.86 7.61
CA ILE A 60 12.40 -0.71 9.05
C ILE A 60 11.60 -1.90 9.56
N GLU A 61 11.71 -2.21 10.85
CA GLU A 61 10.95 -3.29 11.49
C GLU A 61 9.82 -2.76 12.36
N THR A 62 9.94 -1.51 12.78
CA THR A 62 8.91 -0.82 13.57
C THR A 62 8.69 0.59 13.01
N MET A 63 7.48 1.09 13.15
CA MET A 63 7.13 2.46 12.81
C MET A 63 7.19 3.32 14.08
N ALA A 64 8.11 4.28 14.13
CA ALA A 64 8.22 5.18 15.27
C ALA A 64 7.03 6.15 15.34
N ALA A 65 6.65 6.55 16.55
CA ALA A 65 5.46 7.36 16.80
C ALA A 65 5.56 8.79 16.20
N ASP A 66 6.77 9.31 16.08
CA ASP A 66 7.11 10.65 15.59
C ASP A 66 7.58 10.66 14.12
N GLN A 67 7.73 9.50 13.50
CA GLN A 67 8.20 9.41 12.12
C GLN A 67 7.10 9.80 11.14
N ALA A 68 7.30 10.92 10.45
CA ALA A 68 6.34 11.44 9.49
C ALA A 68 6.53 10.83 8.09
N TYR A 69 5.42 10.46 7.47
CA TYR A 69 5.30 10.12 6.05
C TYR A 69 4.15 10.91 5.45
N ASP A 70 4.20 11.19 4.15
CA ASP A 70 3.04 11.78 3.45
C ASP A 70 1.88 10.79 3.45
N HIS A 71 2.20 9.50 3.19
CA HIS A 71 1.25 8.40 3.26
C HIS A 71 1.90 7.12 3.77
N VAL A 72 1.13 6.33 4.49
CA VAL A 72 1.43 4.94 4.81
C VAL A 72 0.46 4.04 4.04
N LEU A 73 0.99 3.24 3.11
CA LEU A 73 0.21 2.23 2.39
C LEU A 73 0.22 0.94 3.21
N VAL A 74 -0.93 0.57 3.74
CA VAL A 74 -1.11 -0.63 4.57
C VAL A 74 -1.47 -1.81 3.68
N LEU A 75 -0.50 -2.69 3.46
CA LEU A 75 -0.56 -3.85 2.56
C LEU A 75 -0.36 -5.15 3.33
N VAL A 76 -1.15 -5.30 4.37
CA VAL A 76 -1.24 -6.53 5.18
C VAL A 76 -2.49 -7.32 4.81
N ARG A 77 -2.56 -8.59 5.20
CA ARG A 77 -3.79 -9.38 5.03
C ARG A 77 -4.89 -8.86 5.93
N ASN A 78 -6.15 -9.06 5.52
CA ASN A 78 -7.30 -8.58 6.28
C ASN A 78 -7.34 -9.10 7.73
N ASP A 79 -6.95 -10.35 7.95
CA ASP A 79 -6.84 -10.99 9.27
C ASP A 79 -5.73 -10.40 10.16
N GLN A 80 -4.80 -9.65 9.59
CA GLN A 80 -3.70 -9.00 10.31
C GLN A 80 -3.99 -7.54 10.68
N VAL A 81 -5.05 -6.96 10.16
CA VAL A 81 -5.34 -5.51 10.32
C VAL A 81 -5.45 -5.13 11.80
N GLU A 82 -6.22 -5.88 12.58
CA GLU A 82 -6.39 -5.60 14.01
C GLU A 82 -5.06 -5.57 14.77
N SER A 83 -4.14 -6.46 14.43
CA SER A 83 -2.84 -6.54 15.09
C SER A 83 -1.91 -5.36 14.80
N VAL A 84 -2.11 -4.66 13.68
CA VAL A 84 -1.27 -3.53 13.28
C VAL A 84 -1.86 -2.17 13.64
N LEU A 85 -3.18 -2.09 13.87
CA LEU A 85 -3.86 -0.84 14.23
C LEU A 85 -3.24 -0.09 15.42
N PRO A 86 -2.82 -0.74 16.53
CA PRO A 86 -2.19 -0.03 17.65
C PRO A 86 -0.91 0.73 17.22
N SER A 87 -0.06 0.12 16.39
CA SER A 87 1.17 0.77 15.92
C SER A 87 0.89 1.93 14.98
N LEU A 88 -0.13 1.82 14.13
CA LEU A 88 -0.58 2.91 13.25
C LEU A 88 -1.19 4.06 14.06
N ALA A 89 -1.97 3.74 15.09
CA ALA A 89 -2.59 4.72 15.97
C ALA A 89 -1.57 5.47 16.84
N ALA A 90 -0.50 4.80 17.28
CA ALA A 90 0.58 5.41 18.04
C ALA A 90 1.33 6.47 17.23
N ASN A 91 1.47 6.29 15.93
CA ASN A 91 2.09 7.31 15.08
C ASN A 91 1.11 8.48 14.87
N LYS A 92 1.49 9.66 15.37
CA LYS A 92 0.68 10.90 15.25
C LYS A 92 1.17 11.83 14.15
N ALA A 93 2.37 11.59 13.63
CA ALA A 93 3.01 12.47 12.66
C ALA A 93 2.54 12.25 11.21
N THR A 94 2.01 11.05 10.89
CA THR A 94 1.53 10.73 9.55
C THR A 94 0.06 11.11 9.38
N PRO A 95 -0.29 11.95 8.40
CA PRO A 95 -1.66 12.41 8.20
C PRO A 95 -2.56 11.41 7.47
N SER A 96 -2.01 10.36 6.85
CA SER A 96 -2.78 9.53 5.92
C SER A 96 -2.34 8.08 5.89
N PHE A 97 -3.28 7.16 6.13
CA PHE A 97 -3.14 5.71 6.00
C PHE A 97 -4.04 5.19 4.89
N VAL A 98 -3.46 4.57 3.88
CA VAL A 98 -4.16 3.99 2.73
C VAL A 98 -4.25 2.49 2.93
N PHE A 99 -5.44 1.99 3.20
CA PHE A 99 -5.68 0.57 3.41
C PHE A 99 -5.96 -0.12 2.07
N MET A 100 -5.03 -0.95 1.63
CA MET A 100 -5.02 -1.60 0.31
C MET A 100 -5.39 -3.08 0.43
N PHE A 101 -6.65 -3.35 0.77
CA PHE A 101 -7.18 -4.72 0.86
C PHE A 101 -8.70 -4.75 0.68
N ASN A 102 -9.25 -5.95 0.42
CA ASN A 102 -10.69 -6.15 0.38
C ASN A 102 -11.29 -6.04 1.79
N ASN A 103 -11.95 -4.94 2.09
CA ASN A 103 -12.62 -4.72 3.36
C ASN A 103 -14.14 -4.87 3.22
N LEU A 104 -14.63 -6.10 3.36
CA LEU A 104 -16.06 -6.40 3.31
C LEU A 104 -16.82 -5.91 4.56
N ALA A 105 -16.12 -5.74 5.69
CA ALA A 105 -16.71 -5.25 6.94
C ALA A 105 -16.85 -3.72 6.99
N GLY A 106 -16.38 -3.02 5.96
CA GLY A 106 -16.44 -1.56 5.90
C GLY A 106 -15.33 -0.87 6.71
N PRO A 107 -15.24 0.48 6.64
CA PRO A 107 -14.13 1.24 7.22
C PRO A 107 -14.32 1.61 8.70
N GLN A 108 -15.46 1.30 9.33
CA GLN A 108 -15.82 1.86 10.62
C GLN A 108 -14.74 1.61 11.68
N ARG A 109 -14.25 0.38 11.78
CA ARG A 109 -13.21 0.02 12.74
C ARG A 109 -11.91 0.82 12.55
N LEU A 110 -11.53 1.08 11.31
CA LEU A 110 -10.36 1.90 10.99
C LEU A 110 -10.57 3.36 11.41
N VAL A 111 -11.78 3.86 11.20
CA VAL A 111 -12.19 5.23 11.56
C VAL A 111 -12.20 5.41 13.07
N ASP A 112 -12.70 4.44 13.82
CA ASP A 112 -12.78 4.50 15.30
C ASP A 112 -11.38 4.59 15.91
N VAL A 113 -10.39 3.87 15.35
CA VAL A 113 -9.03 3.82 15.88
C VAL A 113 -8.14 4.97 15.40
N LEU A 114 -8.23 5.32 14.11
CA LEU A 114 -7.30 6.27 13.47
C LEU A 114 -7.90 7.66 13.28
N GLY A 115 -9.21 7.78 13.32
CA GLY A 115 -9.95 8.98 12.95
C GLY A 115 -10.20 9.07 11.43
N ARG A 116 -11.41 9.49 11.05
CA ARG A 116 -11.89 9.57 9.67
C ARG A 116 -10.94 10.31 8.72
N LYS A 117 -10.35 11.41 9.20
CA LYS A 117 -9.45 12.25 8.39
C LYS A 117 -8.14 11.56 8.01
N ARG A 118 -7.76 10.49 8.70
CA ARG A 118 -6.49 9.78 8.45
C ARG A 118 -6.68 8.50 7.62
N VAL A 119 -7.91 8.07 7.36
CA VAL A 119 -8.22 6.84 6.64
C VAL A 119 -8.50 7.12 5.18
N LEU A 120 -7.79 6.44 4.31
CA LEU A 120 -8.09 6.27 2.89
C LEU A 120 -8.28 4.79 2.60
N LEU A 121 -9.13 4.48 1.65
CA LEU A 121 -9.30 3.11 1.16
C LEU A 121 -8.73 2.99 -0.24
N GLY A 122 -8.21 1.80 -0.53
CA GLY A 122 -7.70 1.47 -1.84
C GLY A 122 -7.96 0.01 -2.20
N PHE A 123 -7.92 -0.25 -3.48
CA PHE A 123 -8.02 -1.60 -4.02
C PHE A 123 -6.84 -1.86 -4.95
N PRO A 124 -6.04 -2.92 -4.73
CA PRO A 124 -4.88 -3.21 -5.55
C PRO A 124 -5.30 -3.71 -6.93
N GLY A 125 -4.75 -3.13 -7.98
CA GLY A 125 -4.88 -3.58 -9.37
C GLY A 125 -3.73 -4.49 -9.80
N ALA A 126 -3.22 -5.30 -8.89
CA ALA A 126 -2.15 -6.25 -9.13
C ALA A 126 -2.39 -7.53 -8.35
N ALA A 127 -1.88 -8.63 -8.87
CA ALA A 127 -1.85 -9.92 -8.20
C ALA A 127 -0.46 -10.54 -8.36
N GLY A 128 -0.15 -11.55 -7.56
CA GLY A 128 1.13 -12.23 -7.67
C GLY A 128 1.33 -13.26 -6.58
N GLU A 129 2.49 -13.87 -6.62
CA GLU A 129 2.94 -14.86 -5.65
C GLU A 129 4.39 -14.62 -5.24
N ARG A 130 4.79 -15.22 -4.16
CA ARG A 130 6.18 -15.20 -3.71
C ARG A 130 6.81 -16.55 -4.03
N ALA A 131 7.93 -16.51 -4.76
CA ALA A 131 8.76 -17.67 -5.01
C ALA A 131 9.54 -18.09 -3.77
N VAL A 132 10.10 -19.29 -3.79
CA VAL A 132 10.86 -19.89 -2.68
C VAL A 132 12.09 -19.05 -2.31
N ASP A 133 12.74 -18.44 -3.29
CA ASP A 133 13.88 -17.52 -3.10
C ASP A 133 13.48 -16.15 -2.54
N GLY A 134 12.19 -15.93 -2.26
CA GLY A 134 11.67 -14.68 -1.73
C GLY A 134 11.43 -13.59 -2.77
N SER A 135 11.74 -13.84 -4.05
CA SER A 135 11.33 -12.95 -5.14
C SER A 135 9.80 -12.92 -5.28
N VAL A 136 9.30 -11.86 -5.89
CA VAL A 136 7.86 -11.71 -6.15
C VAL A 136 7.63 -11.78 -7.65
N VAL A 137 6.80 -12.73 -8.06
CA VAL A 137 6.25 -12.77 -9.41
C VAL A 137 4.93 -12.03 -9.39
N ALA A 138 4.85 -10.89 -10.08
CA ALA A 138 3.67 -10.04 -10.06
C ALA A 138 3.13 -9.79 -11.45
N THR A 139 1.82 -9.70 -11.54
CA THR A 139 1.08 -9.31 -12.73
C THR A 139 0.23 -8.09 -12.43
N VAL A 140 0.39 -7.04 -13.25
CA VAL A 140 -0.53 -5.91 -13.24
C VAL A 140 -1.79 -6.35 -13.99
N LEU A 141 -2.92 -6.25 -13.33
CA LEU A 141 -4.20 -6.56 -13.97
C LEU A 141 -4.48 -5.52 -15.08
N PRO A 142 -5.03 -5.94 -16.23
CA PRO A 142 -5.44 -5.00 -17.26
C PRO A 142 -6.39 -3.95 -16.69
N ALA A 143 -6.22 -2.70 -17.10
CA ALA A 143 -7.00 -1.58 -16.58
C ALA A 143 -8.52 -1.71 -16.83
N LEU A 144 -8.92 -2.54 -17.81
CA LEU A 144 -10.31 -2.92 -18.05
C LEU A 144 -10.86 -3.89 -16.98
N ILE A 145 -9.98 -4.70 -16.35
CA ILE A 145 -10.39 -5.66 -15.33
C ILE A 145 -10.34 -5.00 -13.95
N GLN A 146 -9.19 -4.44 -13.59
CA GLN A 146 -9.00 -3.81 -12.30
C GLN A 146 -7.85 -2.80 -12.34
N LYS A 147 -8.16 -1.54 -12.06
CA LYS A 147 -7.15 -0.51 -11.78
C LYS A 147 -6.83 -0.50 -10.28
N THR A 148 -5.61 -0.13 -9.92
CA THR A 148 -5.35 0.30 -8.56
C THR A 148 -6.18 1.55 -8.30
N THR A 149 -7.02 1.53 -7.29
CA THR A 149 -7.85 2.68 -6.91
C THR A 149 -7.54 3.11 -5.50
N VAL A 150 -7.58 4.41 -5.25
CA VAL A 150 -7.48 5.01 -3.91
C VAL A 150 -8.49 6.13 -3.81
N GLY A 151 -9.11 6.29 -2.65
CA GLY A 151 -10.09 7.36 -2.45
C GLY A 151 -10.37 7.66 -0.99
N GLU A 152 -11.04 8.79 -0.80
CA GLU A 152 -11.65 9.17 0.47
C GLU A 152 -12.85 8.27 0.78
N LEU A 153 -13.21 8.20 2.06
CA LEU A 153 -14.39 7.42 2.50
C LEU A 153 -15.71 7.94 1.95
N ASP A 154 -15.76 9.20 1.52
CA ASP A 154 -16.92 9.84 0.91
C ASP A 154 -16.87 9.89 -0.63
N GLY A 155 -15.83 9.27 -1.22
CA GLY A 155 -15.61 9.21 -2.67
C GLY A 155 -15.11 10.51 -3.30
N ARG A 156 -14.78 11.55 -2.51
CA ARG A 156 -14.25 12.81 -3.04
C ARG A 156 -12.82 12.67 -3.52
N SER A 157 -12.46 13.42 -4.57
CA SER A 157 -11.08 13.55 -5.03
C SER A 157 -10.41 14.73 -4.34
N THR A 158 -9.61 14.46 -3.32
CA THR A 158 -8.87 15.47 -2.55
C THR A 158 -7.44 15.67 -3.06
N PRO A 159 -6.73 16.75 -2.69
CA PRO A 159 -5.33 16.94 -3.07
C PRO A 159 -4.43 15.77 -2.65
N ARG A 160 -4.64 15.19 -1.45
CA ARG A 160 -3.84 14.06 -0.97
C ARG A 160 -4.06 12.78 -1.80
N VAL A 161 -5.28 12.53 -2.26
CA VAL A 161 -5.58 11.40 -3.17
C VAL A 161 -4.98 11.68 -4.54
N ARG A 162 -5.12 12.89 -5.08
CA ARG A 162 -4.51 13.26 -6.36
C ARG A 162 -2.98 13.15 -6.33
N GLY A 163 -2.34 13.55 -5.22
CA GLY A 163 -0.90 13.40 -5.05
C GLY A 163 -0.40 11.96 -5.22
N LEU A 164 -1.17 10.97 -4.75
CA LEU A 164 -0.86 9.55 -4.95
C LEU A 164 -1.09 9.08 -6.41
N THR A 165 -2.00 9.73 -7.14
CA THR A 165 -2.37 9.33 -8.50
C THR A 165 -1.56 10.03 -9.59
N THR A 166 -0.91 11.15 -9.27
CA THR A 166 -0.05 11.92 -10.18
C THR A 166 1.42 11.56 -9.98
N GLY A 167 1.86 10.45 -10.54
CA GLY A 167 3.26 10.08 -10.64
C GLY A 167 3.76 10.14 -12.08
N PRO A 168 5.09 10.19 -12.32
CA PRO A 168 5.62 10.12 -13.67
C PRO A 168 5.14 8.84 -14.38
N LYS A 169 4.76 8.96 -15.64
CA LYS A 169 4.23 7.86 -16.49
C LYS A 169 5.17 6.65 -16.58
N THR A 170 6.42 6.83 -16.18
CA THR A 170 7.46 5.78 -16.19
C THR A 170 7.20 4.63 -15.23
N SER A 171 6.47 4.83 -14.12
CA SER A 171 6.17 3.77 -13.16
C SER A 171 5.15 2.74 -13.65
N ARG A 172 4.39 3.06 -14.72
CA ARG A 172 3.27 2.25 -15.24
C ARG A 172 2.25 1.80 -14.17
N LEU A 173 2.27 2.43 -13.01
CA LEU A 173 1.26 2.24 -11.98
C LEU A 173 0.19 3.31 -12.18
N THR A 174 -0.96 2.90 -12.69
CA THR A 174 -2.12 3.79 -12.79
C THR A 174 -2.92 3.67 -11.51
N ILE A 175 -2.84 4.68 -10.65
CA ILE A 175 -3.72 4.82 -9.49
C ILE A 175 -4.86 5.74 -9.87
N SER A 176 -6.09 5.28 -9.72
CA SER A 176 -7.31 6.04 -10.00
C SER A 176 -7.91 6.58 -8.70
N SER A 177 -8.44 7.79 -8.73
CA SER A 177 -9.18 8.40 -7.61
C SER A 177 -10.67 8.01 -7.60
N SER A 178 -11.06 6.97 -8.31
CA SER A 178 -12.48 6.57 -8.50
C SER A 178 -13.01 5.60 -7.45
N TRP A 179 -12.42 5.53 -6.26
CA TRP A 179 -12.98 4.72 -5.17
C TRP A 179 -14.38 5.25 -4.82
N ARG A 180 -15.37 4.35 -4.84
CA ARG A 180 -16.71 4.57 -4.25
C ARG A 180 -16.92 3.48 -3.21
N ALA A 181 -17.30 3.85 -2.01
CA ALA A 181 -17.74 2.87 -1.02
C ALA A 181 -18.93 2.08 -1.61
N PRO A 182 -18.95 0.75 -1.45
CA PRO A 182 -20.16 -0.01 -1.78
C PRO A 182 -21.33 0.59 -1.03
N ALA A 183 -22.46 0.76 -1.71
CA ALA A 183 -23.69 1.23 -1.08
C ALA A 183 -24.03 0.29 0.08
N THR A 184 -24.05 0.81 1.30
CA THR A 184 -24.52 0.07 2.46
C THR A 184 -26.02 -0.07 2.26
N THR A 185 -26.49 -1.23 1.81
CA THR A 185 -27.91 -1.56 1.86
C THR A 185 -28.25 -1.71 3.33
N VAL A 186 -28.72 -0.65 3.95
CA VAL A 186 -29.37 -0.72 5.25
C VAL A 186 -30.69 -1.44 4.98
N GLY A 187 -30.71 -2.74 5.30
CA GLY A 187 -31.96 -3.49 5.33
C GLY A 187 -32.87 -2.88 6.41
N SER A 188 -33.99 -2.36 5.99
CA SER A 188 -35.12 -2.00 6.83
C SER A 188 -35.79 -3.23 7.42
#